data_fdb94846403e9bd5e5045956b34bc693
#
_entry.id   fdb94846403e9bd5e5045956b34bc693
#
_cell.length_a   1.000
_cell.length_b   1.000
_cell.length_c   1.000
_cell.angle_alpha   90.00
_cell.angle_beta   90.00
_cell.angle_gamma   90.00
#
_symmetry.space_group_name_H-M   'P 1'
#
loop_
_entity.id
_entity.type
_entity.pdbx_description
1 polymer ?
#
loop_
_entity_poly.entity_id
_entity_poly.type
_entity_poly.pdbx_seq_one_letter_code
_entity_poly.pdbx_strand_id
1 'polypeptide(L)'
;MAQDDSTLQFDDKGNLRHLLSLQGLDASLLTELMDEAEGYLTAPGALPVRSQSLAGRTVGNLFFEPSTRTRASFDLAGRRLGADVLNLDVNTSSRKKGESILDTIYTLEAMQVDIMVVRDASDGVPAYIARHVAG
;
A
#
# COMPACT_ATOMS: atom_id res chain seq x y z
N MET A 1 5.92 13.96 -20.82
CA MET A 1 4.52 14.15 -20.35
C MET A 1 4.28 13.28 -19.14
N ALA A 2 3.90 13.87 -18.04
CA ALA A 2 3.42 13.08 -16.92
C ALA A 2 2.13 12.38 -17.39
N GLN A 3 2.14 11.05 -17.39
CA GLN A 3 0.94 10.27 -17.63
C GLN A 3 -0.03 10.59 -16.48
N ASP A 4 -1.26 10.90 -16.84
CA ASP A 4 -2.31 11.12 -15.84
C ASP A 4 -2.64 9.78 -15.19
N ASP A 5 -2.07 9.56 -14.02
CA ASP A 5 -2.27 8.32 -13.24
C ASP A 5 -3.65 8.29 -12.55
N SER A 6 -4.45 9.36 -12.71
CA SER A 6 -5.78 9.43 -12.09
C SER A 6 -6.69 8.30 -12.55
N THR A 7 -6.55 7.86 -13.80
CA THR A 7 -7.36 6.74 -14.33
C THR A 7 -6.99 5.39 -13.72
N LEU A 8 -5.77 5.24 -13.20
CA LEU A 8 -5.33 4.01 -12.53
C LEU A 8 -5.92 3.88 -11.13
N GLN A 9 -6.29 4.99 -10.52
CA GLN A 9 -6.72 5.01 -9.12
C GLN A 9 -8.13 4.43 -8.92
N PHE A 10 -8.94 4.41 -9.96
CA PHE A 10 -10.35 3.99 -9.87
C PHE A 10 -10.64 2.80 -10.77
N ASP A 11 -11.54 1.93 -10.31
CA ASP A 11 -12.08 0.85 -11.14
C ASP A 11 -13.19 1.37 -12.07
N ASP A 12 -13.74 0.50 -12.91
CA ASP A 12 -14.81 0.84 -13.86
C ASP A 12 -16.10 1.31 -13.18
N LYS A 13 -16.26 1.04 -11.90
CA LYS A 13 -17.41 1.44 -11.09
C LYS A 13 -17.17 2.74 -10.32
N GLY A 14 -15.98 3.32 -10.43
CA GLY A 14 -15.59 4.54 -9.72
C GLY A 14 -15.12 4.32 -8.29
N ASN A 15 -14.85 3.09 -7.87
CA ASN A 15 -14.28 2.79 -6.56
C ASN A 15 -12.77 2.98 -6.58
N LEU A 16 -12.20 3.44 -5.47
CA LEU A 16 -10.76 3.57 -5.30
C LEU A 16 -10.11 2.18 -5.33
N ARG A 17 -9.21 1.97 -6.28
CA ARG A 17 -8.47 0.74 -6.49
C ARG A 17 -7.01 0.88 -6.04
N HIS A 18 -6.37 1.95 -6.46
CA HIS A 18 -4.99 2.28 -6.10
C HIS A 18 -4.93 3.71 -5.57
N LEU A 19 -4.25 3.91 -4.44
CA LEU A 19 -3.98 5.25 -3.93
C LEU A 19 -2.56 5.64 -4.30
N LEU A 20 -2.41 6.37 -5.38
CA LEU A 20 -1.12 6.79 -5.93
C LEU A 20 -0.81 8.25 -5.65
N SER A 21 -1.84 9.08 -5.61
CA SER A 21 -1.74 10.52 -5.44
C SER A 21 -3.04 11.06 -4.86
N LEU A 22 -2.97 12.19 -4.19
CA LEU A 22 -4.18 12.93 -3.76
C LEU A 22 -4.80 13.69 -4.92
N GLN A 23 -4.06 13.92 -6.00
CA GLN A 23 -4.57 14.55 -7.20
C GLN A 23 -5.63 13.65 -7.86
N GLY A 24 -6.77 14.25 -8.20
CA GLY A 24 -7.89 13.53 -8.82
C GLY A 24 -8.83 12.84 -7.83
N LEU A 25 -8.56 12.92 -6.52
CA LEU A 25 -9.49 12.44 -5.51
C LEU A 25 -10.48 13.55 -5.11
N ASP A 26 -11.76 13.20 -5.00
CA ASP A 26 -12.77 14.10 -4.51
C ASP A 26 -12.53 14.47 -3.03
N ALA A 27 -12.82 15.71 -2.67
CA ALA A 27 -12.73 16.15 -1.28
C ALA A 27 -13.63 15.31 -0.36
N SER A 28 -14.77 14.85 -0.84
CA SER A 28 -15.67 13.97 -0.09
C SER A 28 -15.02 12.62 0.24
N LEU A 29 -14.29 12.02 -0.70
CA LEU A 29 -13.57 10.78 -0.47
C LEU A 29 -12.44 10.96 0.56
N LEU A 30 -11.68 12.05 0.44
CA LEU A 30 -10.63 12.37 1.41
C LEU A 30 -11.19 12.59 2.81
N THR A 31 -12.31 13.28 2.94
CA THR A 31 -13.00 13.50 4.22
C THR A 31 -13.46 12.17 4.82
N GLU A 32 -14.05 11.31 4.01
CA GLU A 32 -14.51 9.99 4.42
C GLU A 32 -13.36 9.12 4.96
N LEU A 33 -12.21 9.13 4.26
CA LEU A 33 -11.01 8.41 4.70
C LEU A 33 -10.47 8.96 6.02
N MET A 34 -10.45 10.28 6.18
CA MET A 34 -9.99 10.92 7.41
C MET A 34 -10.95 10.67 8.59
N ASP A 35 -12.25 10.70 8.35
CA ASP A 35 -13.27 10.41 9.36
C ASP A 35 -13.16 8.96 9.84
N GLU A 36 -12.95 8.02 8.93
CA GLU A 36 -12.73 6.63 9.28
C GLU A 36 -11.44 6.46 10.09
N ALA A 37 -10.37 7.10 9.69
CA ALA A 37 -9.08 7.07 10.41
C ALA A 37 -9.22 7.61 11.84
N GLU A 38 -10.04 8.64 12.06
CA GLU A 38 -10.31 9.18 13.40
C GLU A 38 -10.87 8.14 14.36
N GLY A 39 -11.67 7.20 13.87
CA GLY A 39 -12.22 6.11 14.67
C GLY A 39 -11.17 5.18 15.27
N TYR A 40 -9.93 5.21 14.75
CA TYR A 40 -8.82 4.40 15.26
C TYR A 40 -7.91 5.18 16.22
N LEU A 41 -8.13 6.48 16.40
CA LEU A 41 -7.35 7.27 17.35
C LEU A 41 -7.73 6.91 18.78
N THR A 42 -6.71 6.78 19.62
CA THR A 42 -6.88 6.52 21.06
C THR A 42 -6.05 7.52 21.86
N ALA A 43 -6.47 7.77 23.09
CA ALA A 43 -5.71 8.62 24.01
C ALA A 43 -4.33 8.00 24.27
N PRO A 44 -3.29 8.83 24.54
CA PRO A 44 -1.97 8.31 24.92
C PRO A 44 -2.07 7.36 26.11
N GLY A 45 -1.46 6.19 25.97
CA GLY A 45 -1.49 5.14 27.01
C GLY A 45 -2.71 4.22 26.95
N ALA A 46 -3.73 4.52 26.15
CA ALA A 46 -4.85 3.61 25.92
C ALA A 46 -4.45 2.50 24.94
N LEU A 47 -5.14 1.37 25.02
CA LEU A 47 -4.94 0.27 24.08
C LEU A 47 -5.39 0.69 22.68
N PRO A 48 -4.63 0.28 21.63
CA PRO A 48 -5.03 0.57 20.26
C PRO A 48 -6.33 -0.13 19.89
N VAL A 49 -7.10 0.49 19.01
CA VAL A 49 -8.29 -0.13 18.43
C VAL A 49 -7.85 -1.28 17.52
N ARG A 50 -8.53 -2.42 17.64
CA ARG A 50 -8.34 -3.59 16.77
C ARG A 50 -9.64 -3.91 16.08
N SER A 51 -9.54 -4.39 14.85
CA SER A 51 -10.68 -4.87 14.08
C SER A 51 -10.30 -6.10 13.26
N GLN A 52 -11.28 -6.74 12.64
CA GLN A 52 -11.10 -7.87 11.72
C GLN A 52 -11.48 -7.50 10.30
N SER A 53 -11.47 -6.21 9.97
CA SER A 53 -11.87 -5.72 8.66
C SER A 53 -11.02 -6.25 7.52
N LEU A 54 -9.76 -6.61 7.78
CA LEU A 54 -8.86 -7.22 6.81
C LEU A 54 -8.56 -8.70 7.12
N ALA A 55 -9.41 -9.36 7.89
CA ALA A 55 -9.23 -10.79 8.17
C ALA A 55 -9.21 -11.61 6.87
N GLY A 56 -8.22 -12.49 6.74
CA GLY A 56 -8.02 -13.29 5.53
C GLY A 56 -7.32 -12.55 4.39
N ARG A 57 -6.96 -11.28 4.57
CA ARG A 57 -6.19 -10.51 3.59
C ARG A 57 -4.73 -10.43 3.97
N THR A 58 -3.88 -10.27 2.98
CA THR A 58 -2.43 -10.12 3.17
C THR A 58 -1.98 -8.76 2.66
N VAL A 59 -1.26 -8.03 3.51
CA VAL A 59 -0.66 -6.74 3.18
C VAL A 59 0.85 -6.94 3.01
N GLY A 60 1.38 -6.57 1.86
CA GLY A 60 2.81 -6.57 1.59
C GLY A 60 3.37 -5.16 1.68
N ASN A 61 4.31 -4.94 2.58
CA ASN A 61 5.04 -3.69 2.68
C ASN A 61 6.34 -3.79 1.90
N LEU A 62 6.40 -3.08 0.77
CA LEU A 62 7.51 -3.11 -0.18
C LEU A 62 8.30 -1.81 -0.05
N PHE A 63 9.38 -1.85 0.70
CA PHE A 63 10.22 -0.68 0.91
C PHE A 63 11.53 -0.87 0.16
N PHE A 64 11.69 -0.09 -0.91
CA PHE A 64 12.89 -0.05 -1.74
C PHE A 64 13.90 0.99 -1.25
N GLU A 65 13.58 1.67 -0.16
CA GLU A 65 14.47 2.58 0.55
C GLU A 65 14.27 2.42 2.07
N PRO A 66 15.29 2.72 2.90
CA PRO A 66 15.14 2.65 4.35
C PRO A 66 14.11 3.64 4.87
N SER A 67 13.11 3.13 5.60
CA SER A 67 12.11 3.96 6.27
C SER A 67 11.48 3.20 7.44
N THR A 68 12.20 3.15 8.55
CA THR A 68 11.82 2.35 9.72
C THR A 68 10.46 2.78 10.29
N ARG A 69 10.24 4.08 10.46
CA ARG A 69 8.98 4.58 11.06
C ARG A 69 7.77 4.29 10.17
N THR A 70 7.89 4.59 8.89
CA THR A 70 6.79 4.38 7.94
C THR A 70 6.45 2.89 7.84
N ARG A 71 7.47 2.03 7.70
CA ARG A 71 7.26 0.58 7.64
C ARG A 71 6.60 0.06 8.91
N ALA A 72 7.07 0.48 10.08
CA ALA A 72 6.48 0.08 11.35
C ALA A 72 5.02 0.52 11.48
N SER A 73 4.68 1.71 11.02
CA SER A 73 3.30 2.23 11.03
C SER A 73 2.38 1.36 10.19
N PHE A 74 2.77 1.02 8.96
CA PHE A 74 1.97 0.16 8.09
C PHE A 74 1.90 -1.29 8.58
N ASP A 75 2.99 -1.81 9.14
CA ASP A 75 3.01 -3.14 9.75
C ASP A 75 1.99 -3.25 10.87
N LEU A 76 2.04 -2.33 11.84
CA LEU A 76 1.12 -2.31 12.96
C LEU A 76 -0.33 -2.08 12.51
N ALA A 77 -0.56 -1.18 11.55
CA ALA A 77 -1.89 -0.92 11.03
C ALA A 77 -2.52 -2.18 10.41
N GLY A 78 -1.78 -2.89 9.57
CA GLY A 78 -2.26 -4.13 8.97
C GLY A 78 -2.60 -5.19 10.01
N ARG A 79 -1.72 -5.40 10.98
CA ARG A 79 -1.94 -6.39 12.05
C ARG A 79 -3.14 -6.04 12.93
N ARG A 80 -3.33 -4.78 13.26
CA ARG A 80 -4.46 -4.32 14.06
C ARG A 80 -5.80 -4.43 13.34
N LEU A 81 -5.77 -4.45 12.01
CA LEU A 81 -6.96 -4.69 11.18
C LEU A 81 -7.20 -6.18 10.87
N GLY A 82 -6.39 -7.06 11.43
CA GLY A 82 -6.54 -8.51 11.29
C GLY A 82 -5.88 -9.10 10.04
N ALA A 83 -5.09 -8.33 9.29
CA ALA A 83 -4.38 -8.82 8.12
C ALA A 83 -3.15 -9.63 8.49
N ASP A 84 -2.77 -10.54 7.61
CA ASP A 84 -1.41 -11.05 7.56
C ASP A 84 -0.50 -9.97 6.95
N VAL A 85 0.67 -9.73 7.54
CA VAL A 85 1.57 -8.68 7.06
C VAL A 85 2.92 -9.28 6.68
N LEU A 86 3.32 -8.99 5.46
CA LEU A 86 4.62 -9.37 4.91
C LEU A 86 5.47 -8.12 4.71
N ASN A 87 6.60 -8.03 5.38
CA ASN A 87 7.54 -6.93 5.22
C ASN A 87 8.72 -7.38 4.35
N LEU A 88 8.93 -6.68 3.25
CA LEU A 88 10.02 -6.95 2.32
C LEU A 88 10.94 -5.74 2.24
N ASP A 89 12.20 -5.97 2.58
CA ASP A 89 13.29 -5.06 2.27
C ASP A 89 13.88 -5.46 0.92
N VAL A 90 13.42 -4.79 -0.13
CA VAL A 90 14.02 -4.98 -1.44
C VAL A 90 15.24 -4.08 -1.51
N ASN A 91 16.38 -4.63 -1.11
CA ASN A 91 17.63 -3.88 -1.15
C ASN A 91 18.18 -3.80 -2.58
N THR A 92 19.12 -2.87 -2.79
CA THR A 92 19.77 -2.67 -4.09
C THR A 92 20.50 -3.92 -4.61
N SER A 93 20.82 -4.90 -3.75
CA SER A 93 21.50 -6.12 -4.16
C SER A 93 20.59 -7.07 -4.94
N SER A 94 19.31 -7.13 -4.66
CA SER A 94 18.35 -7.91 -5.46
C SER A 94 18.18 -7.32 -6.86
N ARG A 95 18.15 -5.99 -6.99
CA ARG A 95 18.13 -5.30 -8.29
C ARG A 95 19.39 -5.56 -9.10
N LYS A 96 20.57 -5.62 -8.44
CA LYS A 96 21.87 -5.90 -9.10
C LYS A 96 21.99 -7.33 -9.62
N LYS A 97 21.20 -8.26 -9.12
CA LYS A 97 21.17 -9.65 -9.57
C LYS A 97 20.24 -9.89 -10.76
N GLY A 98 19.72 -8.82 -11.38
CA GLY A 98 18.85 -8.90 -12.54
C GLY A 98 17.40 -9.21 -12.22
N GLU A 99 17.04 -9.25 -10.94
CA GLU A 99 15.65 -9.41 -10.54
C GLU A 99 14.91 -8.08 -10.78
N SER A 100 13.93 -8.09 -11.67
CA SER A 100 13.13 -6.91 -11.94
C SER A 100 12.09 -6.66 -10.85
N ILE A 101 11.65 -5.41 -10.69
CA ILE A 101 10.54 -5.07 -9.80
C ILE A 101 9.30 -5.91 -10.15
N LEU A 102 9.03 -6.11 -11.44
CA LEU A 102 7.88 -6.89 -11.89
C LEU A 102 7.96 -8.35 -11.48
N ASP A 103 9.15 -8.96 -11.51
CA ASP A 103 9.30 -10.36 -11.05
C ASP A 103 8.93 -10.49 -9.58
N THR A 104 9.37 -9.55 -8.75
CA THR A 104 8.98 -9.48 -7.34
C THR A 104 7.48 -9.33 -7.18
N ILE A 105 6.87 -8.40 -7.91
CA ILE A 105 5.43 -8.13 -7.85
C ILE A 105 4.61 -9.34 -8.28
N TYR A 106 4.96 -9.99 -9.39
CA TYR A 106 4.24 -11.18 -9.85
C TYR A 106 4.36 -12.36 -8.88
N THR A 107 5.52 -12.49 -8.23
CA THR A 107 5.70 -13.48 -7.15
C THR A 107 4.75 -13.22 -6.00
N LEU A 108 4.63 -11.96 -5.58
CA LEU A 108 3.73 -11.57 -4.49
C LEU A 108 2.26 -11.77 -4.86
N GLU A 109 1.87 -11.48 -6.09
CA GLU A 109 0.53 -11.77 -6.57
C GLU A 109 0.23 -13.28 -6.55
N ALA A 110 1.19 -14.08 -6.97
CA ALA A 110 1.06 -15.54 -6.92
C ALA A 110 0.95 -16.07 -5.47
N MET A 111 1.51 -15.36 -4.51
CA MET A 111 1.38 -15.63 -3.07
C MET A 111 0.09 -15.06 -2.47
N GLN A 112 -0.77 -14.49 -3.30
CA GLN A 112 -2.05 -13.90 -2.88
C GLN A 112 -1.93 -12.69 -1.94
N VAL A 113 -0.93 -11.85 -2.16
CA VAL A 113 -0.85 -10.55 -1.51
C VAL A 113 -1.92 -9.63 -2.11
N ASP A 114 -2.83 -9.15 -1.28
CA ASP A 114 -3.99 -8.37 -1.70
C ASP A 114 -3.71 -6.88 -1.80
N ILE A 115 -2.91 -6.36 -0.87
CA ILE A 115 -2.60 -4.94 -0.76
C ILE A 115 -1.08 -4.78 -0.74
N MET A 116 -0.57 -3.89 -1.58
CA MET A 116 0.85 -3.58 -1.62
C MET A 116 1.07 -2.11 -1.21
N VAL A 117 1.86 -1.90 -0.18
CA VAL A 117 2.31 -0.58 0.24
C VAL A 117 3.72 -0.40 -0.29
N VAL A 118 3.90 0.56 -1.18
CA VAL A 118 5.16 0.73 -1.92
C VAL A 118 5.80 2.07 -1.58
N ARG A 119 7.08 2.03 -1.25
CA ARG A 119 7.90 3.22 -1.09
C ARG A 119 9.22 3.04 -1.86
N ASP A 120 9.52 3.99 -2.74
CA ASP A 120 10.74 4.02 -3.52
C ASP A 120 11.27 5.45 -3.59
N ALA A 121 12.58 5.60 -3.67
CA ALA A 121 13.22 6.90 -3.88
C ALA A 121 12.99 7.44 -5.30
N SER A 122 12.69 6.56 -6.26
CA SER A 122 12.43 6.93 -7.65
C SER A 122 10.96 7.25 -7.86
N ASP A 123 10.69 8.37 -8.51
CA ASP A 123 9.32 8.75 -8.88
C ASP A 123 8.71 7.75 -9.87
N GLY A 124 7.40 7.55 -9.75
CA GLY A 124 6.63 6.75 -10.70
C GLY A 124 6.65 5.25 -10.47
N VAL A 125 7.42 4.71 -9.51
CA VAL A 125 7.46 3.27 -9.23
C VAL A 125 6.11 2.73 -8.76
N PRO A 126 5.38 3.36 -7.83
CA PRO A 126 4.06 2.87 -7.44
C PRO A 126 3.07 2.83 -8.62
N ALA A 127 3.05 3.84 -9.46
CA ALA A 127 2.19 3.86 -10.66
C ALA A 127 2.59 2.78 -11.67
N TYR A 128 3.88 2.55 -11.85
CA TYR A 128 4.40 1.48 -12.70
C TYR A 128 3.93 0.11 -12.21
N ILE A 129 4.01 -0.14 -10.92
CA ILE A 129 3.49 -1.38 -10.31
C ILE A 129 1.99 -1.47 -10.53
N ALA A 130 1.23 -0.42 -10.25
CA ALA A 130 -0.21 -0.40 -10.40
C ALA A 130 -0.69 -0.76 -11.81
N ARG A 131 0.07 -0.41 -12.84
CA ARG A 131 -0.24 -0.76 -14.24
C ARG A 131 -0.11 -2.25 -14.54
N HIS A 132 0.64 -3.00 -13.73
CA HIS A 132 0.99 -4.39 -13.99
C HIS A 132 0.33 -5.38 -13.05
N VAL A 133 -0.30 -4.93 -11.97
CA VAL A 133 -1.02 -5.81 -11.05
C VAL A 133 -2.45 -6.02 -11.52
N ALA A 134 -2.98 -7.21 -11.25
CA ALA A 134 -4.33 -7.60 -11.66
C ALA A 134 -5.42 -7.12 -10.68
N GLY A 135 -5.07 -6.88 -9.42
CA GLY A 135 -5.99 -6.58 -8.33
C GLY A 135 -6.20 -5.13 -8.00
#